data_802ef693d8b5b97c80fb401769dd4916
#
_entry.id   802ef693d8b5b97c80fb401769dd4916
#
_cell.length_a   1.000
_cell.length_b   1.000
_cell.length_c   1.000
_cell.angle_alpha   90.00
_cell.angle_beta   90.00
_cell.angle_gamma   90.00
#
_symmetry.space_group_name_H-M   'P 1'
#
loop_
_entity.id
_entity.type
_entity.pdbx_description
1 polymer ?
#
loop_
_entity_poly.entity_id
_entity_poly.type
_entity_poly.pdbx_seq_one_letter_code
_entity_poly.pdbx_strand_id
1 'polypeptide(L)'
;MRILHGLAAKRWNGNYNRNGLRTTDRVGSLYSPMHVAWSNEKESKEISNMSRQTREYAKKLVAQMTIEEKMSQMLYESPAIERLHIPAYNWWNEALHGVARAGVATVFPQAIGLAATFDPKLIEEIGDVVSTEGRAKFNEFSRKGDHGIYKGLTFWAPNVNIFRDPRWGRGHETYGEDPYLTGELGCAYIRGLQGEDPEHL
;
A
#
# COMPACT_ATOMS: atom_id res chain seq x y z
N MET A 1 2.52 19.08 -15.86
CA MET A 1 1.45 19.98 -15.43
C MET A 1 0.20 19.86 -16.31
N ARG A 2 -0.22 18.65 -16.67
CA ARG A 2 -1.43 18.39 -17.51
C ARG A 2 -2.27 17.17 -17.08
N ILE A 3 -1.95 16.51 -15.96
CA ILE A 3 -2.68 15.32 -15.48
C ILE A 3 -3.67 15.67 -14.35
N LEU A 4 -3.52 16.80 -13.68
CA LEU A 4 -4.43 17.22 -12.60
C LEU A 4 -5.78 17.80 -13.07
N HIS A 5 -5.99 18.02 -14.38
CA HIS A 5 -7.27 18.53 -14.90
C HIS A 5 -8.32 17.46 -15.22
N GLY A 6 -7.97 16.19 -15.18
CA GLY A 6 -8.92 15.09 -15.47
C GLY A 6 -9.73 14.58 -14.27
N LEU A 7 -9.20 14.68 -13.06
CA LEU A 7 -9.83 14.14 -11.86
C LEU A 7 -10.78 15.12 -11.14
N ALA A 8 -10.63 16.43 -11.37
CA ALA A 8 -11.47 17.45 -10.73
C ALA A 8 -12.80 17.75 -11.46
N ALA A 9 -13.10 17.11 -12.59
CA ALA A 9 -14.25 17.43 -13.43
C ALA A 9 -15.34 16.34 -13.52
N LYS A 10 -15.32 15.30 -12.70
CA LYS A 10 -16.52 14.46 -12.54
C LYS A 10 -17.46 15.15 -11.57
N ARG A 11 -18.33 15.99 -12.17
CA ARG A 11 -19.46 16.65 -11.52
C ARG A 11 -20.26 15.66 -10.69
N TRP A 12 -20.35 15.94 -9.42
CA TRP A 12 -21.30 15.35 -8.50
C TRP A 12 -22.72 15.74 -8.92
N ASN A 13 -23.41 14.88 -9.67
CA ASN A 13 -24.84 15.04 -9.99
C ASN A 13 -25.66 14.33 -8.91
N GLY A 14 -25.69 14.90 -7.75
CA GLY A 14 -26.66 14.54 -6.72
C GLY A 14 -27.97 15.28 -6.99
N ASN A 15 -28.99 14.60 -7.49
CA ASN A 15 -30.35 15.08 -7.48
C ASN A 15 -30.86 15.19 -6.03
N TYR A 16 -30.79 16.38 -5.46
CA TYR A 16 -31.55 16.72 -4.27
C TYR A 16 -32.99 16.93 -4.66
N ASN A 17 -33.85 15.96 -4.34
CA ASN A 17 -35.28 16.17 -4.39
C ASN A 17 -35.71 16.89 -3.10
N ARG A 18 -36.08 18.15 -3.23
CA ARG A 18 -36.72 18.92 -2.17
C ARG A 18 -38.14 18.39 -1.99
N ASN A 19 -38.36 17.43 -1.09
CA ASN A 19 -39.65 17.28 -0.42
C ASN A 19 -39.61 16.20 0.66
N GLY A 20 -39.91 16.59 1.90
CA GLY A 20 -40.62 15.79 2.85
C GLY A 20 -39.86 14.80 3.70
N LEU A 21 -39.44 15.25 4.86
CA LEU A 21 -39.33 14.41 6.07
C LEU A 21 -40.55 13.48 6.18
N ARG A 22 -40.33 12.18 6.17
CA ARG A 22 -41.14 11.20 6.87
C ARG A 22 -40.24 10.42 7.82
N THR A 23 -40.44 10.72 9.07
CA THR A 23 -40.07 9.89 10.21
C THR A 23 -40.86 8.58 10.18
N THR A 24 -40.20 7.60 10.73
CA THR A 24 -40.67 6.27 11.21
C THR A 24 -40.30 5.10 10.30
N ASP A 25 -39.60 4.25 10.98
CA ASP A 25 -39.57 2.81 11.02
C ASP A 25 -38.28 2.12 10.55
N ARG A 26 -37.74 1.46 11.58
CA ARG A 26 -36.77 0.36 11.53
C ARG A 26 -35.29 0.76 11.53
N VAL A 27 -34.81 1.10 12.70
CA VAL A 27 -33.49 0.68 13.16
C VAL A 27 -33.53 -0.84 13.30
N GLY A 28 -33.32 -1.51 12.22
CA GLY A 28 -33.28 -2.96 12.11
C GLY A 28 -32.14 -3.37 11.21
N SER A 29 -31.09 -3.91 11.81
CA SER A 29 -30.11 -4.78 11.16
C SER A 29 -29.33 -4.16 9.99
N LEU A 30 -28.45 -3.20 10.28
CA LEU A 30 -27.36 -2.81 9.35
C LEU A 30 -26.02 -3.49 9.70
N TYR A 31 -26.02 -4.49 10.56
CA TYR A 31 -24.91 -5.39 10.73
C TYR A 31 -25.19 -6.69 9.95
N SER A 32 -25.18 -6.60 8.63
CA SER A 32 -24.80 -7.75 7.84
C SER A 32 -23.28 -7.83 7.93
N PRO A 33 -22.68 -8.92 8.45
CA PRO A 33 -21.27 -9.13 8.30
C PRO A 33 -21.04 -9.19 6.78
N MET A 34 -20.37 -8.19 6.22
CA MET A 34 -19.80 -8.32 4.90
C MET A 34 -18.81 -9.48 4.99
N HIS A 35 -19.30 -10.68 4.69
CA HIS A 35 -18.45 -11.70 4.16
C HIS A 35 -17.84 -11.08 2.90
N VAL A 36 -16.62 -10.58 3.01
CA VAL A 36 -15.72 -10.57 1.88
C VAL A 36 -15.61 -12.03 1.50
N ALA A 37 -16.54 -12.48 0.65
CA ALA A 37 -16.44 -13.75 0.00
C ALA A 37 -15.14 -13.63 -0.80
N TRP A 38 -14.07 -14.24 -0.32
CA TRP A 38 -12.91 -14.57 -1.12
C TRP A 38 -13.42 -15.41 -2.28
N SER A 39 -13.75 -14.71 -3.35
CA SER A 39 -14.30 -15.30 -4.56
C SER A 39 -13.18 -16.05 -5.24
N ASN A 40 -13.07 -17.26 -4.99
CA ASN A 40 -12.41 -18.31 -5.75
C ASN A 40 -11.41 -19.10 -4.90
N GLU A 41 -11.87 -20.27 -4.45
CA GLU A 41 -10.98 -21.28 -3.86
C GLU A 41 -9.79 -21.62 -4.77
N LYS A 42 -9.93 -21.45 -6.07
CA LYS A 42 -8.88 -21.68 -7.06
C LYS A 42 -7.81 -20.59 -6.97
N GLU A 43 -8.19 -19.34 -6.91
CA GLU A 43 -7.31 -18.17 -6.80
C GLU A 43 -6.56 -18.16 -5.47
N SER A 44 -7.25 -18.43 -4.36
CA SER A 44 -6.60 -18.57 -3.05
C SER A 44 -5.61 -19.73 -3.00
N LYS A 45 -5.87 -20.84 -3.70
CA LYS A 45 -4.95 -21.97 -3.82
C LYS A 45 -3.74 -21.63 -4.71
N GLU A 46 -3.92 -20.88 -5.78
CA GLU A 46 -2.82 -20.44 -6.66
C GLU A 46 -1.89 -19.48 -5.93
N ILE A 47 -2.42 -18.47 -5.25
CA ILE A 47 -1.63 -17.54 -4.40
C ILE A 47 -0.90 -18.30 -3.29
N SER A 48 -1.56 -19.23 -2.62
CA SER A 48 -0.95 -20.08 -1.59
C SER A 48 0.18 -20.96 -2.15
N ASN A 49 0.03 -21.48 -3.37
CA ASN A 49 1.07 -22.28 -4.01
C ASN A 49 2.28 -21.43 -4.44
N MET A 50 2.05 -20.25 -5.00
CA MET A 50 3.10 -19.31 -5.37
C MET A 50 3.90 -18.84 -4.14
N SER A 51 3.23 -18.45 -3.07
CA SER A 51 3.84 -18.11 -1.79
C SER A 51 4.67 -19.28 -1.21
N ARG A 52 4.20 -20.51 -1.37
CA ARG A 52 4.91 -21.72 -0.93
C ARG A 52 6.19 -21.95 -1.75
N GLN A 53 6.12 -21.82 -3.07
CA GLN A 53 7.28 -21.99 -3.97
C GLN A 53 8.34 -20.93 -3.69
N THR A 54 7.95 -19.67 -3.55
CA THR A 54 8.85 -18.55 -3.21
C THR A 54 9.53 -18.79 -1.87
N ARG A 55 8.80 -19.27 -0.86
CA ARG A 55 9.35 -19.59 0.46
C ARG A 55 10.36 -20.73 0.41
N GLU A 56 10.07 -21.80 -0.34
CA GLU A 56 11.01 -22.92 -0.50
C GLU A 56 12.26 -22.50 -1.28
N TYR A 57 12.11 -21.62 -2.27
CA TYR A 57 13.25 -21.04 -2.99
C TYR A 57 14.12 -20.19 -2.04
N ALA A 58 13.50 -19.31 -1.26
CA ALA A 58 14.20 -18.50 -0.28
C ALA A 58 14.96 -19.35 0.76
N LYS A 59 14.35 -20.44 1.27
CA LYS A 59 15.02 -21.38 2.17
C LYS A 59 16.28 -22.00 1.55
N LYS A 60 16.21 -22.36 0.27
CA LYS A 60 17.37 -22.92 -0.45
C LYS A 60 18.50 -21.91 -0.59
N LEU A 61 18.18 -20.63 -0.86
CA LEU A 61 19.17 -19.56 -0.92
C LEU A 61 19.81 -19.34 0.47
N VAL A 62 18.99 -19.19 1.50
CA VAL A 62 19.47 -18.98 2.89
C VAL A 62 20.33 -20.14 3.37
N ALA A 63 20.03 -21.38 2.97
CA ALA A 63 20.86 -22.55 3.34
C ALA A 63 22.28 -22.50 2.74
N GLN A 64 22.46 -21.78 1.62
CA GLN A 64 23.76 -21.61 0.96
C GLN A 64 24.55 -20.42 1.49
N MET A 65 23.92 -19.49 2.21
CA MET A 65 24.59 -18.32 2.78
C MET A 65 25.51 -18.68 3.96
N THR A 66 26.65 -18.01 4.03
CA THR A 66 27.49 -18.00 5.25
C THR A 66 26.77 -17.25 6.38
N ILE A 67 27.31 -17.33 7.60
CA ILE A 67 26.72 -16.60 8.73
C ILE A 67 26.86 -15.08 8.54
N GLU A 68 27.98 -14.63 7.99
CA GLU A 68 28.28 -13.22 7.71
C GLU A 68 27.33 -12.69 6.63
N GLU A 69 27.08 -13.46 5.58
CA GLU A 69 26.13 -13.10 4.52
C GLU A 69 24.70 -13.00 5.10
N LYS A 70 24.28 -13.96 5.95
CA LYS A 70 22.97 -13.87 6.61
C LYS A 70 22.85 -12.61 7.47
N MET A 71 23.90 -12.29 8.24
CA MET A 71 23.90 -11.08 9.07
C MET A 71 23.81 -9.82 8.25
N SER A 72 24.50 -9.74 7.11
CA SER A 72 24.48 -8.57 6.22
C SER A 72 23.11 -8.31 5.62
N GLN A 73 22.32 -9.36 5.39
CA GLN A 73 20.94 -9.23 4.84
C GLN A 73 19.91 -8.76 5.87
N MET A 74 20.27 -8.66 7.15
CA MET A 74 19.36 -8.18 8.21
C MET A 74 19.37 -6.65 8.37
N LEU A 75 20.20 -5.95 7.63
CA LEU A 75 20.24 -4.48 7.60
C LEU A 75 19.27 -3.93 6.55
N TYR A 76 18.84 -2.67 6.73
CA TYR A 76 18.02 -2.02 5.72
C TYR A 76 18.77 -1.80 4.39
N GLU A 77 20.08 -1.72 4.43
CA GLU A 77 20.98 -1.69 3.29
C GLU A 77 21.60 -3.09 3.13
N SER A 78 20.92 -3.95 2.38
CA SER A 78 21.36 -5.31 2.14
C SER A 78 22.34 -5.35 0.96
N PRO A 79 23.61 -5.74 1.16
CA PRO A 79 24.58 -5.82 0.07
C PRO A 79 24.28 -6.97 -0.88
N ALA A 80 24.79 -6.90 -2.09
CA ALA A 80 24.72 -8.01 -3.04
C ALA A 80 25.46 -9.25 -2.51
N ILE A 81 24.97 -10.43 -2.88
CA ILE A 81 25.68 -11.70 -2.73
C ILE A 81 25.87 -12.30 -4.13
N GLU A 82 26.93 -11.86 -4.80
CA GLU A 82 27.19 -12.13 -6.23
C GLU A 82 27.14 -13.63 -6.55
N ARG A 83 27.77 -14.48 -5.72
CA ARG A 83 27.81 -15.93 -5.93
C ARG A 83 26.44 -16.61 -5.86
N LEU A 84 25.43 -15.96 -5.29
CA LEU A 84 24.04 -16.45 -5.19
C LEU A 84 23.10 -15.66 -6.10
N HIS A 85 23.64 -14.75 -6.92
CA HIS A 85 22.87 -13.85 -7.80
C HIS A 85 21.80 -13.05 -7.03
N ILE A 86 22.09 -12.66 -5.79
CA ILE A 86 21.24 -11.79 -4.99
C ILE A 86 21.73 -10.36 -5.19
N PRO A 87 20.91 -9.46 -5.76
CA PRO A 87 21.29 -8.07 -5.96
C PRO A 87 21.30 -7.31 -4.63
N ALA A 88 22.04 -6.19 -4.59
CA ALA A 88 21.90 -5.23 -3.48
C ALA A 88 20.48 -4.66 -3.46
N TYR A 89 19.95 -4.44 -2.25
CA TYR A 89 18.63 -3.87 -2.07
C TYR A 89 18.58 -2.99 -0.83
N ASN A 90 17.88 -1.85 -0.94
CA ASN A 90 17.62 -0.99 0.20
C ASN A 90 16.15 -1.09 0.60
N TRP A 91 15.90 -1.55 1.84
CA TRP A 91 14.57 -1.80 2.38
C TRP A 91 13.88 -0.53 2.90
N TRP A 92 14.60 0.58 3.00
CA TRP A 92 14.06 1.83 3.54
C TRP A 92 13.45 2.68 2.44
N ASN A 93 12.15 2.53 2.25
CA ASN A 93 11.37 3.31 1.28
C ASN A 93 10.08 3.79 1.92
N GLU A 94 9.63 4.98 1.55
CA GLU A 94 8.49 5.65 2.14
C GLU A 94 7.49 6.08 1.07
N ALA A 95 6.19 5.90 1.38
CA ALA A 95 5.09 6.27 0.52
C ALA A 95 3.81 6.60 1.32
N LEU A 96 3.92 7.28 2.46
CA LEU A 96 2.77 7.59 3.31
C LEU A 96 1.71 8.46 2.61
N HIS A 97 2.15 9.38 1.76
CA HIS A 97 1.29 10.25 0.96
C HIS A 97 1.91 10.62 -0.40
N GLY A 98 2.48 9.65 -1.06
CA GLY A 98 3.26 9.74 -2.29
C GLY A 98 4.67 9.21 -2.10
N VAL A 99 5.30 8.79 -3.19
CA VAL A 99 6.67 8.22 -3.15
C VAL A 99 7.66 9.28 -2.68
N ALA A 100 8.31 9.05 -1.57
CA ALA A 100 9.39 9.90 -1.04
C ALA A 100 10.72 9.18 -1.22
N ARG A 101 11.75 9.88 -1.30
CA ARG A 101 12.41 11.16 -1.35
C ARG A 101 13.31 11.24 -2.56
N ALA A 102 13.33 10.18 -3.39
CA ALA A 102 14.18 10.06 -4.55
C ALA A 102 13.57 10.78 -5.75
N GLY A 103 13.77 12.09 -5.82
CA GLY A 103 13.25 12.94 -6.90
C GLY A 103 11.80 13.37 -6.70
N VAL A 104 11.15 13.78 -7.80
CA VAL A 104 9.78 14.32 -7.81
C VAL A 104 8.77 13.17 -7.95
N ALA A 105 7.67 13.25 -7.21
CA ALA A 105 6.51 12.37 -7.32
C ALA A 105 5.23 13.14 -7.00
N THR A 106 4.08 12.55 -7.24
CA THR A 106 2.79 13.11 -6.83
C THR A 106 2.70 13.11 -5.30
N VAL A 107 2.31 14.24 -4.72
CA VAL A 107 2.11 14.39 -3.29
C VAL A 107 0.62 14.47 -3.00
N PHE A 108 0.16 13.59 -2.13
CA PHE A 108 -1.22 13.53 -1.65
C PHE A 108 -1.32 14.13 -0.23
N PRO A 109 -2.53 14.43 0.26
CA PRO A 109 -2.71 14.75 1.67
C PRO A 109 -2.21 13.65 2.60
N GLN A 110 -1.88 14.00 3.85
CA GLN A 110 -1.53 13.02 4.89
C GLN A 110 -2.69 12.04 5.12
N ALA A 111 -2.36 10.83 5.62
CA ALA A 111 -3.33 9.75 5.81
C ALA A 111 -4.55 10.18 6.62
N ILE A 112 -4.38 10.98 7.68
CA ILE A 112 -5.49 11.52 8.48
C ILE A 112 -6.43 12.41 7.65
N GLY A 113 -5.89 13.19 6.72
CA GLY A 113 -6.68 14.02 5.80
C GLY A 113 -7.39 13.18 4.75
N LEU A 114 -6.74 12.14 4.24
CA LEU A 114 -7.35 11.18 3.32
C LEU A 114 -8.49 10.41 4.00
N ALA A 115 -8.35 10.05 5.27
CA ALA A 115 -9.39 9.37 6.03
C ALA A 115 -10.69 10.17 6.14
N ALA A 116 -10.60 11.51 6.16
CA ALA A 116 -11.76 12.40 6.20
C ALA A 116 -12.64 12.34 4.94
N THR A 117 -12.18 11.68 3.88
CA THR A 117 -12.98 11.44 2.67
C THR A 117 -14.00 10.32 2.86
N PHE A 118 -13.75 9.37 3.77
CA PHE A 118 -14.53 8.14 3.95
C PHE A 118 -14.72 7.35 2.63
N ASP A 119 -13.76 7.45 1.71
CA ASP A 119 -13.84 6.85 0.38
C ASP A 119 -12.70 5.84 0.14
N PRO A 120 -12.93 4.54 0.44
CA PRO A 120 -11.93 3.49 0.22
C PRO A 120 -11.50 3.35 -1.25
N LYS A 121 -12.40 3.64 -2.19
CA LYS A 121 -12.06 3.56 -3.62
C LYS A 121 -11.05 4.64 -4.02
N LEU A 122 -11.23 5.86 -3.55
CA LEU A 122 -10.25 6.93 -3.75
C LEU A 122 -8.89 6.55 -3.15
N ILE A 123 -8.88 5.93 -1.96
CA ILE A 123 -7.63 5.51 -1.32
C ILE A 123 -6.92 4.42 -2.13
N GLU A 124 -7.67 3.48 -2.71
CA GLU A 124 -7.13 2.45 -3.60
C GLU A 124 -6.55 3.06 -4.89
N GLU A 125 -7.26 3.99 -5.52
CA GLU A 125 -6.77 4.73 -6.69
C GLU A 125 -5.47 5.52 -6.38
N ILE A 126 -5.35 6.11 -5.18
CA ILE A 126 -4.12 6.77 -4.71
C ILE A 126 -2.99 5.75 -4.55
N GLY A 127 -3.27 4.60 -3.97
CA GLY A 127 -2.31 3.50 -3.83
C GLY A 127 -1.76 3.04 -5.18
N ASP A 128 -2.61 2.91 -6.19
CA ASP A 128 -2.22 2.54 -7.56
C ASP A 128 -1.30 3.59 -8.21
N VAL A 129 -1.61 4.88 -8.07
CA VAL A 129 -0.73 5.97 -8.55
C VAL A 129 0.64 5.90 -7.87
N VAL A 130 0.67 5.72 -6.55
CA VAL A 130 1.92 5.61 -5.77
C VAL A 130 2.73 4.39 -6.21
N SER A 131 2.07 3.25 -6.42
CA SER A 131 2.70 2.01 -6.91
C SER A 131 3.32 2.22 -8.29
N THR A 132 2.57 2.81 -9.22
CA THR A 132 3.04 3.10 -10.58
C THR A 132 4.27 4.01 -10.58
N GLU A 133 4.24 5.12 -9.81
CA GLU A 133 5.38 6.03 -9.69
C GLU A 133 6.57 5.38 -9.02
N GLY A 134 6.33 4.57 -7.98
CA GLY A 134 7.36 3.80 -7.29
C GLY A 134 8.05 2.80 -8.21
N ARG A 135 7.28 2.04 -8.99
CA ARG A 135 7.79 1.08 -9.98
C ARG A 135 8.61 1.78 -11.08
N ALA A 136 8.11 2.88 -11.61
CA ALA A 136 8.82 3.65 -12.63
C ALA A 136 10.19 4.15 -12.12
N LYS A 137 10.24 4.67 -10.90
CA LYS A 137 11.48 5.11 -10.24
C LYS A 137 12.44 3.95 -10.00
N PHE A 138 11.96 2.86 -9.44
CA PHE A 138 12.75 1.66 -9.19
C PHE A 138 13.40 1.13 -10.48
N ASN A 139 12.63 1.04 -11.56
CA ASN A 139 13.14 0.57 -12.85
C ASN A 139 14.24 1.49 -13.40
N GLU A 140 14.04 2.81 -13.31
CA GLU A 140 15.02 3.77 -13.81
C GLU A 140 16.31 3.78 -12.97
N PHE A 141 16.20 3.73 -11.64
CA PHE A 141 17.37 3.67 -10.76
C PHE A 141 18.11 2.33 -10.90
N SER A 142 17.39 1.22 -10.94
CA SER A 142 17.99 -0.13 -11.12
C SER A 142 18.71 -0.25 -12.45
N ARG A 143 18.17 0.33 -13.54
CA ARG A 143 18.84 0.39 -14.85
C ARG A 143 20.17 1.13 -14.80
N LYS A 144 20.33 2.07 -13.86
CA LYS A 144 21.58 2.82 -13.63
C LYS A 144 22.48 2.17 -12.57
N GLY A 145 22.10 1.03 -12.01
CA GLY A 145 22.82 0.37 -10.92
C GLY A 145 22.72 1.10 -9.57
N ASP A 146 21.73 1.99 -9.41
CA ASP A 146 21.51 2.77 -8.20
C ASP A 146 20.43 2.11 -7.33
N HIS A 147 20.88 1.41 -6.30
CA HIS A 147 20.03 0.70 -5.34
C HIS A 147 20.02 1.38 -3.94
N GLY A 148 20.22 2.68 -3.90
CA GLY A 148 20.28 3.45 -2.66
C GLY A 148 18.94 3.58 -1.94
N ILE A 149 18.95 4.25 -0.80
CA ILE A 149 17.78 4.55 0.03
C ILE A 149 16.68 5.27 -0.77
N TYR A 150 15.41 4.95 -0.51
CA TYR A 150 14.21 5.50 -1.16
C TYR A 150 14.04 5.14 -2.64
N LYS A 151 14.75 4.12 -3.13
CA LYS A 151 14.73 3.70 -4.55
C LYS A 151 14.24 2.26 -4.74
N GLY A 152 13.81 1.62 -3.67
CA GLY A 152 13.23 0.27 -3.69
C GLY A 152 11.70 0.29 -3.79
N LEU A 153 11.11 -0.89 -3.63
CA LEU A 153 9.67 -1.15 -3.75
C LEU A 153 9.03 -1.63 -2.44
N THR A 154 9.79 -1.75 -1.36
CA THR A 154 9.27 -2.13 -0.05
C THR A 154 8.89 -0.87 0.72
N PHE A 155 7.64 -0.44 0.59
CA PHE A 155 7.17 0.78 1.24
C PHE A 155 6.75 0.53 2.69
N TRP A 156 7.20 1.41 3.62
CA TRP A 156 6.80 1.42 5.02
C TRP A 156 5.51 2.23 5.19
N ALA A 157 4.51 1.89 4.40
CA ALA A 157 3.21 2.53 4.32
C ALA A 157 2.14 1.49 3.94
N PRO A 158 0.88 1.71 4.38
CA PRO A 158 0.41 2.77 5.27
C PRO A 158 0.82 2.55 6.73
N ASN A 159 0.73 3.59 7.59
CA ASN A 159 0.89 3.40 9.03
C ASN A 159 -0.43 2.85 9.62
N VAL A 160 -0.55 1.53 9.62
CA VAL A 160 -1.74 0.83 10.15
C VAL A 160 -1.68 0.79 11.67
N ASN A 161 -2.16 1.85 12.30
CA ASN A 161 -2.20 2.03 13.74
C ASN A 161 -3.37 2.93 14.12
N ILE A 162 -3.74 2.93 15.40
CA ILE A 162 -4.84 3.74 15.93
C ILE A 162 -4.29 4.99 16.61
N PHE A 163 -4.85 6.15 16.28
CA PHE A 163 -4.50 7.42 16.89
C PHE A 163 -5.09 7.51 18.30
N ARG A 164 -4.38 7.01 19.30
CA ARG A 164 -4.86 6.86 20.70
C ARG A 164 -4.68 8.11 21.56
N ASP A 165 -3.68 8.94 21.24
CA ASP A 165 -3.28 10.05 22.09
C ASP A 165 -2.86 11.25 21.24
N PRO A 166 -3.46 12.45 21.45
CA PRO A 166 -3.15 13.64 20.65
C PRO A 166 -1.71 14.15 20.83
N ARG A 167 -0.99 13.68 21.86
CA ARG A 167 0.42 14.01 22.06
C ARG A 167 1.36 13.21 21.17
N TRP A 168 0.86 12.14 20.53
CA TRP A 168 1.66 11.32 19.63
C TRP A 168 1.97 12.08 18.33
N GLY A 169 3.27 12.40 18.10
CA GLY A 169 3.72 13.24 17.00
C GLY A 169 3.51 12.64 15.59
N ARG A 170 3.21 11.32 15.47
CA ARG A 170 2.95 10.62 14.21
C ARG A 170 1.47 10.31 13.96
N GLY A 171 0.57 10.88 14.74
CA GLY A 171 -0.87 10.64 14.61
C GLY A 171 -1.42 10.95 13.20
N HIS A 172 -0.90 11.98 12.54
CA HIS A 172 -1.28 12.37 11.18
C HIS A 172 -0.93 11.34 10.10
N GLU A 173 -0.06 10.40 10.38
CA GLU A 173 0.30 9.30 9.47
C GLU A 173 -0.73 8.14 9.49
N THR A 174 -1.71 8.19 10.40
CA THR A 174 -2.74 7.16 10.55
C THR A 174 -4.06 7.62 9.94
N TYR A 175 -4.97 6.67 9.74
CA TYR A 175 -6.35 6.96 9.29
C TYR A 175 -7.29 7.38 10.42
N GLY A 176 -6.79 7.61 11.65
CA GLY A 176 -7.55 8.10 12.78
C GLY A 176 -7.67 7.12 13.94
N GLU A 177 -8.66 7.34 14.77
CA GLU A 177 -8.88 6.58 16.02
C GLU A 177 -9.81 5.37 15.85
N ASP A 178 -10.63 5.34 14.79
CA ASP A 178 -11.58 4.27 14.55
C ASP A 178 -10.90 3.05 13.88
N PRO A 179 -10.97 1.86 14.52
CA PRO A 179 -10.31 0.67 13.99
C PRO A 179 -10.97 0.11 12.72
N TYR A 180 -12.27 0.30 12.55
CA TYR A 180 -12.98 -0.16 11.35
C TYR A 180 -12.59 0.68 10.15
N LEU A 181 -12.68 2.00 10.26
CA LEU A 181 -12.26 2.92 9.19
C LEU A 181 -10.78 2.72 8.83
N THR A 182 -9.91 2.59 9.83
CA THR A 182 -8.49 2.31 9.61
C THR A 182 -8.27 0.99 8.86
N GLY A 183 -9.03 -0.05 9.18
CA GLY A 183 -8.98 -1.33 8.49
C GLY A 183 -9.39 -1.22 7.02
N GLU A 184 -10.55 -0.60 6.74
CA GLU A 184 -11.06 -0.43 5.38
C GLU A 184 -10.11 0.39 4.50
N LEU A 185 -9.66 1.55 4.97
CA LEU A 185 -8.77 2.43 4.22
C LEU A 185 -7.36 1.86 4.10
N GLY A 186 -6.84 1.21 5.14
CA GLY A 186 -5.55 0.54 5.11
C GLY A 186 -5.53 -0.60 4.09
N CYS A 187 -6.56 -1.44 4.07
CA CYS A 187 -6.70 -2.50 3.07
C CYS A 187 -6.82 -1.94 1.64
N ALA A 188 -7.58 -0.86 1.46
CA ALA A 188 -7.73 -0.22 0.15
C ALA A 188 -6.38 0.32 -0.36
N TYR A 189 -5.63 1.03 0.47
CA TYR A 189 -4.30 1.52 0.10
C TYR A 189 -3.33 0.39 -0.24
N ILE A 190 -3.32 -0.68 0.56
CA ILE A 190 -2.46 -1.86 0.31
C ILE A 190 -2.84 -2.53 -1.01
N ARG A 191 -4.12 -2.70 -1.33
CA ARG A 191 -4.55 -3.25 -2.62
C ARG A 191 -4.06 -2.40 -3.79
N GLY A 192 -4.19 -1.07 -3.70
CA GLY A 192 -3.66 -0.16 -4.70
C GLY A 192 -2.14 -0.25 -4.85
N LEU A 193 -1.40 -0.39 -3.75
CA LEU A 193 0.06 -0.57 -3.79
C LEU A 193 0.48 -1.90 -4.41
N GLN A 194 -0.24 -2.98 -4.14
CA GLN A 194 0.07 -4.32 -4.65
C GLN A 194 -0.35 -4.49 -6.11
N GLY A 195 -1.45 -3.83 -6.50
CA GLY A 195 -2.02 -3.99 -7.84
C GLY A 195 -2.63 -5.38 -8.07
N GLU A 196 -2.89 -5.69 -9.33
CA GLU A 196 -3.53 -6.94 -9.75
C GLU A 196 -2.60 -7.86 -10.56
N ASP A 197 -1.33 -7.49 -10.73
CA ASP A 197 -0.37 -8.30 -11.48
C ASP A 197 0.09 -9.51 -10.65
N PRO A 198 -0.20 -10.76 -11.09
CA PRO A 198 0.17 -11.94 -10.32
C PRO A 198 1.66 -12.22 -10.27
N GLU A 199 2.45 -11.60 -11.14
CA GLU A 199 3.91 -11.78 -11.20
C GLU A 199 4.68 -10.70 -10.41
N HIS A 200 4.04 -9.56 -10.12
CA HIS A 200 4.67 -8.40 -9.51
C HIS A 200 3.81 -7.83 -8.37
N LEU A 201 4.07 -8.31 -7.17
CA LEU A 201 3.46 -7.77 -5.94
C LEU A 201 4.29 -6.62 -5.38
#